data_81a72956fdbefd3c9c6323507cc46616
#
_entry.id   81a72956fdbefd3c9c6323507cc46616
#
_cell.length_a   1.000
_cell.length_b   1.000
_cell.length_c   1.000
_cell.angle_alpha   90.00
_cell.angle_beta   90.00
_cell.angle_gamma   90.00
#
_symmetry.space_group_name_H-M   'P 1'
#
loop_
_entity.id
_entity.type
_entity.pdbx_description
1 polymer ?
#
loop_
_entity_poly.entity_id
_entity_poly.type
_entity_poly.pdbx_seq_one_letter_code
_entity_poly.pdbx_strand_id
1 'polypeptide(L)'
;MKALVIGGTGPTGPHLVNGLIGQGYDVSIMHRGTHDSELIPASVERIIGDPHFRETLREALAGRSFDLIIATYGRIRYIAEIVGEHTERLITVGGAPCYRGVLQPETLVPRGLQIPLPETAPKVPDEAEFRFGYLVRMAEEAVMQGHAEGRFS
;
A
#
# COMPACT_ATOMS: atom_id res chain seq x y z
N MET A 1 5.59 -20.60 1.75
CA MET A 1 5.10 -19.33 2.36
C MET A 1 4.05 -18.74 1.45
N LYS A 2 2.99 -18.15 2.00
CA LYS A 2 1.91 -17.52 1.23
C LYS A 2 2.08 -16.01 1.20
N ALA A 3 1.96 -15.40 0.04
CA ALA A 3 2.01 -13.95 -0.10
C ALA A 3 0.76 -13.42 -0.81
N LEU A 4 0.24 -12.29 -0.34
CA LEU A 4 -0.81 -11.55 -1.02
C LEU A 4 -0.26 -10.23 -1.57
N VAL A 5 -0.53 -9.94 -2.85
CA VAL A 5 -0.23 -8.64 -3.45
C VAL A 5 -1.53 -7.89 -3.74
N ILE A 6 -1.79 -6.83 -3.01
CA ILE A 6 -2.92 -5.93 -3.23
C ILE A 6 -2.50 -4.88 -4.26
N GLY A 7 -3.12 -4.93 -5.46
CA GLY A 7 -2.76 -4.08 -6.61
C GLY A 7 -1.79 -4.74 -7.59
N GLY A 8 -1.68 -6.06 -7.59
CA GLY A 8 -0.76 -6.84 -8.42
C GLY A 8 -0.92 -6.71 -9.94
N THR A 9 -2.00 -6.12 -10.44
CA THR A 9 -2.26 -5.94 -11.89
C THR A 9 -1.80 -4.60 -12.44
N GLY A 10 -1.28 -3.71 -11.60
CA GLY A 10 -0.70 -2.42 -12.02
C GLY A 10 0.67 -2.56 -12.68
N PRO A 11 1.29 -1.45 -13.14
CA PRO A 11 2.54 -1.49 -13.93
C PRO A 11 3.71 -2.24 -13.27
N THR A 12 3.84 -2.14 -11.95
CA THR A 12 4.90 -2.83 -11.17
C THR A 12 4.47 -4.21 -10.67
N GLY A 13 3.16 -4.48 -10.67
CA GLY A 13 2.58 -5.68 -10.07
C GLY A 13 3.09 -6.99 -10.63
N PRO A 14 3.12 -7.19 -11.97
CA PRO A 14 3.61 -8.44 -12.55
C PRO A 14 5.07 -8.74 -12.19
N HIS A 15 5.92 -7.72 -12.12
CA HIS A 15 7.31 -7.89 -11.70
C HIS A 15 7.42 -8.33 -10.24
N LEU A 16 6.61 -7.72 -9.37
CA LEU A 16 6.56 -8.08 -7.95
C LEU A 16 6.04 -9.52 -7.76
N VAL A 17 4.92 -9.86 -8.42
CA VAL A 17 4.31 -11.20 -8.35
C VAL A 17 5.29 -12.27 -8.83
N ASN A 18 5.88 -12.09 -10.02
CA ASN A 18 6.84 -13.06 -10.56
C ASN A 18 8.12 -13.15 -9.72
N GLY A 19 8.58 -12.04 -9.13
CA GLY A 19 9.70 -12.02 -8.20
C GLY A 19 9.44 -12.85 -6.94
N LEU A 20 8.25 -12.73 -6.36
CA LEU A 20 7.84 -13.53 -5.20
C LEU A 20 7.71 -15.02 -5.53
N ILE A 21 7.14 -15.36 -6.70
CA ILE A 21 7.10 -16.75 -7.18
C ILE A 21 8.50 -17.30 -7.33
N GLY A 22 9.43 -16.53 -7.92
CA GLY A 22 10.84 -16.91 -8.05
C GLY A 22 11.56 -17.14 -6.72
N GLN A 23 11.07 -16.54 -5.63
CA GLN A 23 11.54 -16.76 -4.27
C GLN A 23 10.80 -17.90 -3.54
N GLY A 24 9.91 -18.62 -4.20
CA GLY A 24 9.19 -19.78 -3.65
C GLY A 24 7.94 -19.44 -2.84
N TYR A 25 7.38 -18.23 -3.01
CA TYR A 25 6.07 -17.91 -2.42
C TYR A 25 4.94 -18.50 -3.28
N ASP A 26 3.90 -19.00 -2.59
CA ASP A 26 2.58 -19.22 -3.15
C ASP A 26 1.84 -17.87 -3.14
N VAL A 27 1.65 -17.29 -4.33
CA VAL A 27 1.21 -15.90 -4.46
C VAL A 27 -0.24 -15.83 -4.87
N SER A 28 -1.02 -15.03 -4.13
CA SER A 28 -2.35 -14.56 -4.54
C SER A 28 -2.28 -13.06 -4.84
N ILE A 29 -3.14 -12.58 -5.74
CA ILE A 29 -3.30 -11.15 -6.01
C ILE A 29 -4.73 -10.72 -5.67
N MET A 30 -4.88 -9.50 -5.14
CA MET A 30 -6.19 -8.86 -4.96
C MET A 30 -6.33 -7.68 -5.91
N HIS A 31 -7.44 -7.66 -6.65
CA HIS A 31 -7.80 -6.57 -7.57
C HIS A 31 -9.32 -6.46 -7.74
N ARG A 32 -9.77 -5.36 -8.35
CA ARG A 32 -11.21 -5.08 -8.53
C ARG A 32 -11.90 -5.88 -9.64
N GLY A 33 -11.15 -6.73 -10.35
CA GLY A 33 -11.68 -7.49 -11.50
C GLY A 33 -11.79 -6.68 -12.80
N THR A 34 -11.43 -5.39 -12.82
CA THR A 34 -11.54 -4.52 -14.00
C THR A 34 -10.36 -4.67 -14.96
N HIS A 35 -9.23 -5.11 -14.46
CA HIS A 35 -8.01 -5.35 -15.25
C HIS A 35 -7.32 -6.60 -14.73
N ASP A 36 -6.80 -7.39 -15.65
CA ASP A 36 -5.85 -8.47 -15.37
C ASP A 36 -4.61 -8.26 -16.23
N SER A 37 -3.58 -9.05 -16.01
CA SER A 37 -2.31 -8.94 -16.73
C SER A 37 -1.89 -10.33 -17.22
N GLU A 38 -1.68 -10.46 -18.52
CA GLU A 38 -1.15 -11.68 -19.15
C GLU A 38 0.27 -12.02 -18.68
N LEU A 39 0.98 -11.04 -18.07
CA LEU A 39 2.31 -11.23 -17.50
C LEU A 39 2.28 -11.95 -16.14
N ILE A 40 1.09 -12.15 -15.55
CA ILE A 40 0.91 -12.89 -14.30
C ILE A 40 0.46 -14.32 -14.64
N PRO A 41 1.19 -15.35 -14.16
CA PRO A 41 0.84 -16.74 -14.44
C PRO A 41 -0.63 -17.06 -14.10
N ALA A 42 -1.30 -17.86 -14.93
CA ALA A 42 -2.69 -18.25 -14.71
C ALA A 42 -2.90 -19.05 -13.41
N SER A 43 -1.84 -19.66 -12.88
CA SER A 43 -1.85 -20.39 -11.61
C SER A 43 -1.95 -19.49 -10.38
N VAL A 44 -1.65 -18.19 -10.49
CA VAL A 44 -1.80 -17.23 -9.39
C VAL A 44 -3.27 -17.02 -9.07
N GLU A 45 -3.67 -17.19 -7.82
CA GLU A 45 -5.05 -16.95 -7.37
C GLU A 45 -5.43 -15.47 -7.52
N ARG A 46 -6.62 -15.20 -8.09
CA ARG A 46 -7.22 -13.88 -8.19
C ARG A 46 -8.33 -13.73 -7.16
N ILE A 47 -8.07 -12.90 -6.15
CA ILE A 47 -9.04 -12.54 -5.12
C ILE A 47 -9.72 -11.24 -5.57
N ILE A 48 -11.03 -11.30 -5.80
CA ILE A 48 -11.78 -10.11 -6.23
C ILE A 48 -12.21 -9.33 -4.98
N GLY A 49 -11.80 -8.06 -4.94
CA GLY A 49 -12.13 -7.14 -3.86
C GLY A 49 -11.64 -5.73 -4.17
N ASP A 50 -12.37 -4.72 -3.72
CA ASP A 50 -11.94 -3.32 -3.88
C ASP A 50 -11.26 -2.81 -2.60
N PRO A 51 -9.94 -2.59 -2.60
CA PRO A 51 -9.21 -2.12 -1.42
C PRO A 51 -9.49 -0.65 -1.05
N HIS A 52 -10.43 0.00 -1.73
CA HIS A 52 -10.93 1.33 -1.37
C HIS A 52 -12.10 1.28 -0.37
N PHE A 53 -12.68 0.10 -0.13
CA PHE A 53 -13.80 -0.09 0.77
C PHE A 53 -13.49 -1.17 1.80
N ARG A 54 -13.76 -0.88 3.08
CA ARG A 54 -13.47 -1.80 4.19
C ARG A 54 -14.26 -3.11 4.08
N GLU A 55 -15.50 -3.00 3.65
CA GLU A 55 -16.44 -4.12 3.54
C GLU A 55 -15.91 -5.16 2.55
N THR A 56 -15.61 -4.73 1.34
CA THR A 56 -15.11 -5.61 0.27
C THR A 56 -13.73 -6.18 0.60
N LEU A 57 -12.89 -5.40 1.31
CA LEU A 57 -11.59 -5.87 1.77
C LEU A 57 -11.74 -6.98 2.84
N ARG A 58 -12.63 -6.79 3.83
CA ARG A 58 -12.90 -7.82 4.84
C ARG A 58 -13.50 -9.09 4.25
N GLU A 59 -14.47 -8.95 3.34
CA GLU A 59 -15.07 -10.10 2.63
C GLU A 59 -14.03 -10.87 1.83
N ALA A 60 -13.18 -10.19 1.08
CA ALA A 60 -12.15 -10.80 0.26
C ALA A 60 -11.06 -11.52 1.09
N LEU A 61 -10.78 -11.05 2.30
CA LEU A 61 -9.78 -11.63 3.19
C LEU A 61 -10.36 -12.66 4.18
N ALA A 62 -11.69 -12.78 4.29
CA ALA A 62 -12.34 -13.66 5.26
C ALA A 62 -11.81 -15.09 5.21
N GLY A 63 -11.38 -15.62 6.36
CA GLY A 63 -10.83 -16.97 6.50
C GLY A 63 -9.48 -17.21 5.84
N ARG A 64 -8.79 -16.16 5.41
CA ARG A 64 -7.47 -16.23 4.76
C ARG A 64 -6.37 -15.76 5.71
N SER A 65 -5.18 -16.32 5.56
CA SER A 65 -3.97 -15.85 6.24
C SER A 65 -2.78 -15.95 5.30
N PHE A 66 -1.83 -15.04 5.47
CA PHE A 66 -0.64 -14.91 4.62
C PHE A 66 0.59 -14.67 5.50
N ASP A 67 1.74 -15.20 5.08
CA ASP A 67 3.03 -14.91 5.70
C ASP A 67 3.51 -13.49 5.38
N LEU A 68 3.01 -12.92 4.27
CA LEU A 68 3.36 -11.58 3.80
C LEU A 68 2.19 -10.98 3.03
N ILE A 69 1.85 -9.72 3.34
CA ILE A 69 0.97 -8.90 2.50
C ILE A 69 1.76 -7.70 1.98
N ILE A 70 1.71 -7.48 0.65
CA ILE A 70 2.30 -6.30 0.01
C ILE A 70 1.17 -5.49 -0.61
N ALA A 71 1.01 -4.23 -0.20
CA ALA A 71 -0.01 -3.34 -0.71
C ALA A 71 0.60 -2.18 -1.50
N THR A 72 0.42 -2.21 -2.81
CA THR A 72 0.88 -1.15 -3.75
C THR A 72 -0.24 -0.26 -4.22
N TYR A 73 -1.49 -0.59 -3.86
CA TYR A 73 -2.68 0.07 -4.36
C TYR A 73 -3.81 0.06 -3.32
N GLY A 74 -4.73 0.99 -3.43
CA GLY A 74 -5.91 1.08 -2.58
C GLY A 74 -5.79 2.15 -1.49
N ARG A 75 -6.74 2.15 -0.57
CA ARG A 75 -6.67 3.01 0.62
C ARG A 75 -5.82 2.33 1.68
N ILE A 76 -4.53 2.57 1.65
CA ILE A 76 -3.53 1.96 2.55
C ILE A 76 -3.96 2.05 4.02
N ARG A 77 -4.58 3.16 4.45
CA ARG A 77 -5.13 3.29 5.80
C ARG A 77 -6.13 2.18 6.15
N TYR A 78 -7.05 1.85 5.24
CA TYR A 78 -8.03 0.77 5.47
C TYR A 78 -7.38 -0.61 5.44
N ILE A 79 -6.39 -0.77 4.56
CA ILE A 79 -5.60 -2.00 4.52
C ILE A 79 -4.90 -2.19 5.87
N ALA A 80 -4.17 -1.19 6.37
CA ALA A 80 -3.46 -1.26 7.65
C ALA A 80 -4.38 -1.52 8.86
N GLU A 81 -5.63 -1.05 8.81
CA GLU A 81 -6.64 -1.32 9.86
C GLU A 81 -7.10 -2.78 9.89
N ILE A 82 -7.07 -3.49 8.75
CA ILE A 82 -7.72 -4.80 8.58
C ILE A 82 -6.71 -5.94 8.53
N VAL A 83 -5.58 -5.76 7.85
CA VAL A 83 -4.68 -6.87 7.51
C VAL A 83 -3.96 -7.49 8.71
N GLY A 84 -3.90 -6.83 9.86
CA GLY A 84 -3.28 -7.38 11.08
C GLY A 84 -3.92 -8.69 11.57
N GLU A 85 -5.16 -8.98 11.19
CA GLU A 85 -5.82 -10.27 11.47
C GLU A 85 -5.44 -11.37 10.46
N HIS A 86 -4.73 -11.00 9.38
CA HIS A 86 -4.45 -11.87 8.23
C HIS A 86 -2.96 -12.07 7.96
N THR A 87 -2.09 -11.27 8.57
CA THR A 87 -0.64 -11.37 8.43
C THR A 87 0.10 -10.72 9.61
N GLU A 88 1.27 -11.25 9.93
CA GLU A 88 2.23 -10.60 10.84
C GLU A 88 3.22 -9.70 10.10
N ARG A 89 3.16 -9.65 8.76
CA ARG A 89 4.13 -8.91 7.96
C ARG A 89 3.47 -8.14 6.82
N LEU A 90 3.51 -6.80 6.94
CA LEU A 90 2.93 -5.89 5.96
C LEU A 90 4.00 -5.01 5.33
N ILE A 91 4.03 -4.98 3.99
CA ILE A 91 4.82 -3.99 3.23
C ILE A 91 3.85 -3.10 2.46
N THR A 92 4.00 -1.79 2.59
CA THR A 92 3.22 -0.83 1.82
C THR A 92 4.12 0.09 1.00
N VAL A 93 3.61 0.56 -0.12
CA VAL A 93 4.27 1.60 -0.91
C VAL A 93 3.63 2.94 -0.55
N GLY A 94 4.40 3.78 0.11
CA GLY A 94 4.04 5.17 0.43
C GLY A 94 4.34 6.12 -0.73
N GLY A 95 4.31 7.41 -0.47
CA GLY A 95 4.58 8.39 -1.51
C GLY A 95 5.14 9.71 -0.98
N ALA A 96 6.11 10.27 -1.72
CA ALA A 96 6.70 11.58 -1.47
C ALA A 96 5.68 12.75 -1.39
N PRO A 97 4.46 12.69 -1.96
CA PRO A 97 3.46 13.74 -1.78
C PRO A 97 3.08 14.05 -0.34
N CYS A 98 3.36 13.16 0.63
CA CYS A 98 3.16 13.45 2.06
C CYS A 98 4.07 14.58 2.56
N TYR A 99 5.19 14.85 1.91
CA TYR A 99 6.08 15.93 2.29
C TYR A 99 5.66 17.25 1.64
N ARG A 100 5.69 18.29 2.47
CA ARG A 100 5.32 19.64 2.06
C ARG A 100 6.23 20.15 0.95
N GLY A 101 5.65 20.76 -0.07
CA GLY A 101 6.38 21.35 -1.19
C GLY A 101 6.77 20.39 -2.32
N VAL A 102 6.59 19.08 -2.18
CA VAL A 102 6.94 18.11 -3.25
C VAL A 102 6.08 18.33 -4.49
N LEU A 103 4.76 18.45 -4.34
CA LEU A 103 3.85 18.74 -5.46
C LEU A 103 3.37 20.20 -5.49
N GLN A 104 3.57 20.95 -4.41
CA GLN A 104 3.17 22.35 -4.24
C GLN A 104 4.34 23.18 -3.70
N PRO A 105 5.39 23.41 -4.51
CA PRO A 105 6.60 24.11 -4.08
C PRO A 105 6.35 25.55 -3.59
N GLU A 106 5.22 26.15 -3.98
CA GLU A 106 4.77 27.46 -3.51
C GLU A 106 4.43 27.50 -2.01
N THR A 107 4.18 26.34 -1.37
CA THR A 107 3.90 26.27 0.06
C THR A 107 5.15 26.42 0.94
N LEU A 108 6.34 26.40 0.33
CA LEU A 108 7.62 26.56 1.04
C LEU A 108 8.10 28.01 1.05
N VAL A 109 8.65 28.45 2.19
CA VAL A 109 9.29 29.75 2.34
C VAL A 109 10.61 29.55 3.11
N PRO A 110 11.79 29.77 2.48
CA PRO A 110 12.00 30.04 1.04
C PRO A 110 11.58 28.86 0.17
N ARG A 111 11.30 29.12 -1.11
CA ARG A 111 10.99 28.07 -2.07
C ARG A 111 12.19 27.16 -2.31
N GLY A 112 11.92 25.88 -2.45
CA GLY A 112 12.91 24.87 -2.76
C GLY A 112 12.86 23.70 -1.77
N LEU A 113 13.25 22.53 -2.25
CA LEU A 113 13.36 21.31 -1.47
C LEU A 113 14.82 20.93 -1.33
N GLN A 114 15.21 20.46 -0.14
CA GLN A 114 16.50 19.81 0.02
C GLN A 114 16.50 18.50 -0.77
N ILE A 115 17.55 18.26 -1.55
CA ILE A 115 17.74 17.02 -2.32
C ILE A 115 19.08 16.39 -1.90
N PRO A 116 19.09 15.12 -1.48
CA PRO A 116 17.93 14.23 -1.29
C PRO A 116 16.99 14.73 -0.18
N LEU A 117 15.69 14.44 -0.33
CA LEU A 117 14.68 14.81 0.66
C LEU A 117 14.84 13.92 1.90
N PRO A 118 15.11 14.50 3.10
CA PRO A 118 15.22 13.70 4.31
C PRO A 118 13.84 13.24 4.82
N GLU A 119 13.78 12.10 5.48
CA GLU A 119 12.54 11.60 6.10
C GLU A 119 12.00 12.50 7.21
N THR A 120 12.85 13.35 7.77
CA THR A 120 12.50 14.37 8.76
C THR A 120 11.94 15.66 8.15
N ALA A 121 11.84 15.74 6.82
CA ALA A 121 11.27 16.90 6.14
C ALA A 121 9.83 17.14 6.59
N PRO A 122 9.39 18.42 6.65
CA PRO A 122 8.02 18.74 7.05
C PRO A 122 6.99 18.05 6.18
N LYS A 123 6.02 17.39 6.82
CA LYS A 123 4.88 16.77 6.12
C LYS A 123 3.73 17.76 5.97
N VAL A 124 2.86 17.52 5.01
CA VAL A 124 1.63 18.28 4.78
C VAL A 124 0.80 18.30 6.08
N PRO A 125 0.49 19.48 6.65
CA PRO A 125 -0.09 19.58 7.99
C PRO A 125 -1.57 19.14 8.03
N ASP A 126 -2.34 19.50 7.01
CA ASP A 126 -3.78 19.28 6.98
C ASP A 126 -4.33 19.15 5.55
N GLU A 127 -5.62 18.82 5.47
CA GLU A 127 -6.33 18.65 4.21
C GLU A 127 -6.54 19.96 3.45
N ALA A 128 -6.58 21.10 4.15
CA ALA A 128 -6.81 22.40 3.56
C ALA A 128 -5.59 22.89 2.77
N GLU A 129 -4.38 22.57 3.24
CA GLU A 129 -3.15 22.91 2.50
C GLU A 129 -3.01 22.06 1.25
N PHE A 130 -3.11 20.73 1.38
CA PHE A 130 -2.98 19.82 0.24
C PHE A 130 -3.62 18.46 0.54
N ARG A 131 -4.87 18.31 0.12
CA ARG A 131 -5.68 17.12 0.42
C ARG A 131 -5.01 15.79 0.06
N PHE A 132 -4.44 15.67 -1.14
CA PHE A 132 -3.83 14.41 -1.56
C PHE A 132 -2.62 14.06 -0.69
N GLY A 133 -1.71 15.02 -0.46
CA GLY A 133 -0.54 14.82 0.40
C GLY A 133 -0.92 14.49 1.85
N TYR A 134 -1.95 15.15 2.37
CA TYR A 134 -2.50 14.85 3.69
C TYR A 134 -3.02 13.40 3.78
N LEU A 135 -3.77 12.92 2.78
CA LEU A 135 -4.27 11.55 2.76
C LEU A 135 -3.14 10.51 2.66
N VAL A 136 -2.05 10.82 1.92
CA VAL A 136 -0.85 9.97 1.87
C VAL A 136 -0.16 9.93 3.24
N ARG A 137 -0.03 11.07 3.92
CA ARG A 137 0.50 11.14 5.29
C ARG A 137 -0.33 10.30 6.26
N MET A 138 -1.66 10.44 6.25
CA MET A 138 -2.56 9.69 7.11
C MET A 138 -2.48 8.18 6.87
N ALA A 139 -2.20 7.77 5.64
CA ALA A 139 -1.99 6.36 5.31
C ALA A 139 -0.68 5.83 5.92
N GLU A 140 0.41 6.58 5.81
CA GLU A 140 1.70 6.26 6.43
C GLU A 140 1.58 6.18 7.96
N GLU A 141 0.93 7.17 8.58
CA GLU A 141 0.70 7.20 10.03
C GLU A 141 -0.10 5.97 10.51
N ALA A 142 -1.12 5.54 9.76
CA ALA A 142 -1.90 4.36 10.10
C ALA A 142 -1.07 3.06 10.04
N VAL A 143 -0.15 2.95 9.10
CA VAL A 143 0.78 1.81 9.00
C VAL A 143 1.74 1.83 10.20
N MET A 144 2.38 2.96 10.47
CA MET A 144 3.32 3.10 11.58
C MET A 144 2.65 2.87 12.94
N GLN A 145 1.41 3.34 13.11
CA GLN A 145 0.62 3.07 14.30
C GLN A 145 0.32 1.57 14.45
N GLY A 146 -0.10 0.90 13.36
CA GLY A 146 -0.35 -0.54 13.38
C GLY A 146 0.86 -1.36 13.77
N HIS A 147 2.04 -0.96 13.28
CA HIS A 147 3.31 -1.55 13.69
C HIS A 147 3.61 -1.31 15.18
N ALA A 148 3.45 -0.07 15.67
CA ALA A 148 3.69 0.26 17.08
C ALA A 148 2.73 -0.47 18.03
N GLU A 149 1.52 -0.79 17.60
CA GLU A 149 0.53 -1.58 18.33
C GLU A 149 0.78 -3.11 18.22
N GLY A 150 1.79 -3.56 17.48
CA GLY A 150 2.15 -4.97 17.29
C GLY A 150 1.18 -5.76 16.41
N ARG A 151 0.40 -5.07 15.57
CA ARG A 151 -0.53 -5.75 14.64
C ARG A 151 0.20 -6.44 13.49
N PHE A 152 1.32 -5.91 13.08
CA PHE A 152 2.24 -6.44 12.05
C PHE A 152 3.62 -5.79 12.14
N SER A 153 4.60 -6.40 11.52
CA SER A 153 5.96 -5.87 11.35
C SER A 153 6.18 -5.25 9.98
#